data_d9730cf97b49075c68fa11ee0adebb20
#
_entry.id   d9730cf97b49075c68fa11ee0adebb20
#
_cell.length_a   1.000
_cell.length_b   1.000
_cell.length_c   1.000
_cell.angle_alpha   90.00
_cell.angle_beta   90.00
_cell.angle_gamma   90.00
#
_symmetry.space_group_name_H-M   'P 1'
#
loop_
_entity.id
_entity.type
_entity.pdbx_description
1 polymer ?
#
loop_
_entity_poly.entity_id
_entity_poly.type
_entity_poly.pdbx_seq_one_letter_code
_entity_poly.pdbx_strand_id
1 'polypeptide(L)'
;MRQPRNLDPAQHPFERAREYTRALNAVKLERLFAAPFVGQIGDGHVDGVYSMAKDPGSLDRFASGSGDGVVKVWDLTTHGEVWNTQAHENMVKGVCWTPERKLLSCASDKTVKLFDPYNSSSEAPPLATYLGQAPFTGVSHHRNQPAFAASSSQISIYDLSRPSSTPSQTLHWPTSVDTITSVAFNQTETSILASTALDRSVIMYDLRTSSPLSKLVLRLASNSVSWNPMEAFNFAVANEDHNVYVFDMRKMDRALNVLKDHVAAVMDVEFSPTGEELVSASYDRTVRLWNRASGHSRDIYHTKRMQRYVNFGIFLLHSNLFQC
;
A
#
# COMPACT_ATOMS: atom_id res chain seq x y z
N MET A 1 -8.55 -27.70 14.62
CA MET A 1 -8.62 -29.18 14.43
C MET A 1 -8.24 -29.47 12.98
N ARG A 2 -7.20 -30.26 12.73
CA ARG A 2 -6.93 -30.78 11.37
C ARG A 2 -7.97 -31.88 11.09
N GLN A 3 -8.82 -31.68 10.09
CA GLN A 3 -9.69 -32.73 9.62
C GLN A 3 -8.85 -33.85 9.02
N PRO A 4 -9.07 -35.13 9.41
CA PRO A 4 -8.36 -36.24 8.82
C PRO A 4 -8.73 -36.36 7.34
N ARG A 5 -7.70 -36.38 6.48
CA ARG A 5 -7.87 -36.52 5.03
C ARG A 5 -8.30 -37.96 4.72
N ASN A 6 -9.38 -38.11 3.96
CA ASN A 6 -9.73 -39.41 3.42
C ASN A 6 -8.73 -39.81 2.34
N LEU A 7 -8.06 -40.95 2.50
CA LEU A 7 -7.05 -41.48 1.60
C LEU A 7 -7.58 -42.47 0.56
N ASP A 8 -8.90 -42.68 0.49
CA ASP A 8 -9.48 -43.59 -0.48
C ASP A 8 -9.32 -43.08 -1.92
N PRO A 9 -8.53 -43.81 -2.78
CA PRO A 9 -8.29 -43.38 -4.16
C PRO A 9 -9.55 -43.31 -5.02
N ALA A 10 -10.60 -44.10 -4.67
CA ALA A 10 -11.84 -44.12 -5.42
C ALA A 10 -12.62 -42.80 -5.30
N GLN A 11 -12.46 -42.09 -4.18
CA GLN A 11 -13.08 -40.79 -3.94
C GLN A 11 -12.31 -39.62 -4.48
N HIS A 12 -11.05 -39.82 -4.90
CA HIS A 12 -10.17 -38.79 -5.39
C HIS A 12 -9.51 -39.15 -6.74
N PRO A 13 -10.27 -39.39 -7.81
CA PRO A 13 -9.74 -39.91 -9.08
C PRO A 13 -8.72 -38.96 -9.76
N PHE A 14 -8.79 -37.67 -9.45
CA PHE A 14 -7.88 -36.65 -10.02
C PHE A 14 -6.79 -36.19 -9.04
N GLU A 15 -6.53 -36.91 -7.97
CA GLU A 15 -5.55 -36.47 -6.96
C GLU A 15 -4.13 -36.30 -7.54
N ARG A 16 -3.64 -37.26 -8.31
CA ARG A 16 -2.33 -37.18 -8.97
C ARG A 16 -2.23 -36.02 -9.95
N ALA A 17 -3.28 -35.76 -10.72
CA ALA A 17 -3.33 -34.63 -11.65
C ALA A 17 -3.29 -33.29 -10.91
N ARG A 18 -3.99 -33.18 -9.79
CA ARG A 18 -3.96 -31.97 -8.94
C ARG A 18 -2.61 -31.74 -8.29
N GLU A 19 -1.96 -32.81 -7.79
CA GLU A 19 -0.62 -32.72 -7.20
C GLU A 19 0.42 -32.35 -8.26
N TYR A 20 0.33 -32.94 -9.44
CA TYR A 20 1.20 -32.56 -10.56
C TYR A 20 1.04 -31.08 -10.95
N THR A 21 -0.21 -30.60 -11.06
CA THR A 21 -0.48 -29.19 -11.39
C THR A 21 0.04 -28.24 -10.31
N ARG A 22 -0.12 -28.61 -9.03
CA ARG A 22 0.41 -27.85 -7.89
C ARG A 22 1.95 -27.80 -7.94
N ALA A 23 2.60 -28.94 -8.15
CA ALA A 23 4.06 -28.99 -8.26
C ALA A 23 4.57 -28.17 -9.45
N LEU A 24 3.89 -28.27 -10.60
CA LEU A 24 4.23 -27.49 -11.79
C LEU A 24 4.08 -25.98 -11.55
N ASN A 25 3.00 -25.58 -10.90
CA ASN A 25 2.78 -24.17 -10.56
C ASN A 25 3.79 -23.65 -9.54
N ALA A 26 4.16 -24.47 -8.53
CA ALA A 26 5.20 -24.11 -7.57
C ALA A 26 6.56 -23.89 -8.28
N VAL A 27 6.97 -24.80 -9.17
CA VAL A 27 8.20 -24.65 -9.94
C VAL A 27 8.16 -23.43 -10.87
N LYS A 28 7.01 -23.14 -11.49
CA LYS A 28 6.83 -21.94 -12.32
C LYS A 28 6.98 -20.67 -11.51
N LEU A 29 6.36 -20.62 -10.31
CA LEU A 29 6.50 -19.49 -9.39
C LEU A 29 7.93 -19.31 -8.91
N GLU A 30 8.61 -20.38 -8.51
CA GLU A 30 10.02 -20.30 -8.12
C GLU A 30 10.92 -19.77 -9.24
N ARG A 31 10.69 -20.18 -10.49
CA ARG A 31 11.43 -19.66 -11.65
C ARG A 31 11.12 -18.18 -11.92
N LEU A 32 9.89 -17.78 -11.75
CA LEU A 32 9.48 -16.38 -11.89
C LEU A 32 10.17 -15.50 -10.85
N PHE A 33 10.22 -15.95 -9.61
CA PHE A 33 10.90 -15.24 -8.53
C PHE A 33 12.44 -15.30 -8.64
N ALA A 34 13.00 -16.33 -9.25
CA ALA A 34 14.44 -16.43 -9.49
C ALA A 34 14.97 -15.40 -10.52
N ALA A 35 14.11 -14.94 -11.43
CA ALA A 35 14.42 -13.88 -12.40
C ALA A 35 13.46 -12.70 -12.22
N PRO A 36 13.61 -11.92 -11.15
CA PRO A 36 12.65 -10.89 -10.76
C PRO A 36 12.60 -9.71 -11.75
N PHE A 37 13.65 -9.49 -12.53
CA PHE A 37 13.66 -8.44 -13.54
C PHE A 37 12.98 -8.92 -14.84
N VAL A 38 11.82 -8.37 -15.11
CA VAL A 38 11.06 -8.65 -16.34
C VAL A 38 11.36 -7.61 -17.42
N GLY A 39 11.39 -6.34 -17.07
CA GLY A 39 11.63 -5.26 -18.03
C GLY A 39 11.60 -3.89 -17.39
N GLN A 40 12.04 -2.88 -18.12
CA GLN A 40 11.90 -1.49 -17.76
C GLN A 40 10.58 -0.95 -18.31
N ILE A 41 9.92 -0.09 -17.56
CA ILE A 41 8.68 0.55 -17.96
C ILE A 41 8.98 2.00 -18.34
N GLY A 42 8.80 2.31 -19.62
CA GLY A 42 9.01 3.65 -20.17
C GLY A 42 10.34 4.30 -19.80
N ASP A 43 10.38 5.61 -19.82
CA ASP A 43 11.58 6.41 -19.46
C ASP A 43 11.66 6.71 -17.95
N GLY A 44 10.68 6.26 -17.16
CA GLY A 44 10.65 6.50 -15.72
C GLY A 44 10.22 7.93 -15.34
N HIS A 45 10.51 8.30 -14.10
CA HIS A 45 10.40 9.67 -13.59
C HIS A 45 11.77 10.34 -13.55
N VAL A 46 11.78 11.67 -13.56
CA VAL A 46 13.02 12.46 -13.46
C VAL A 46 13.56 12.45 -12.03
N ASP A 47 12.66 12.49 -11.06
CA ASP A 47 12.97 12.41 -9.62
C ASP A 47 12.50 11.09 -9.02
N GLY A 48 12.78 10.88 -7.73
CA GLY A 48 12.40 9.67 -7.01
C GLY A 48 10.89 9.44 -6.94
N VAL A 49 10.46 8.20 -7.03
CA VAL A 49 9.06 7.79 -6.82
C VAL A 49 8.77 7.70 -5.32
N TYR A 50 7.75 8.41 -4.87
CA TYR A 50 7.35 8.48 -3.47
C TYR A 50 6.04 7.77 -3.15
N SER A 51 5.27 7.40 -4.15
CA SER A 51 4.03 6.67 -3.95
C SER A 51 3.65 5.88 -5.19
N MET A 52 3.00 4.75 -4.99
CA MET A 52 2.47 3.91 -6.05
C MET A 52 1.10 3.39 -5.66
N ALA A 53 0.21 3.25 -6.63
CA ALA A 53 -1.12 2.70 -6.41
C ALA A 53 -1.55 1.87 -7.62
N LYS A 54 -2.12 0.70 -7.34
CA LYS A 54 -2.67 -0.20 -8.35
C LYS A 54 -4.12 0.18 -8.66
N ASP A 55 -4.50 0.16 -9.94
CA ASP A 55 -5.90 0.30 -10.34
C ASP A 55 -6.72 -0.92 -9.88
N PRO A 56 -7.77 -0.72 -9.06
CA PRO A 56 -8.60 -1.82 -8.57
C PRO A 56 -9.42 -2.51 -9.69
N GLY A 57 -9.63 -1.82 -10.80
CA GLY A 57 -10.41 -2.32 -11.94
C GLY A 57 -9.58 -2.94 -13.06
N SER A 58 -8.25 -2.91 -12.97
CA SER A 58 -7.34 -3.45 -13.98
C SER A 58 -6.17 -4.16 -13.32
N LEU A 59 -5.70 -5.25 -13.93
CA LEU A 59 -4.48 -5.94 -13.49
C LEU A 59 -3.21 -5.32 -14.09
N ASP A 60 -3.37 -4.55 -15.17
CA ASP A 60 -2.26 -4.10 -16.01
C ASP A 60 -1.88 -2.65 -15.75
N ARG A 61 -2.70 -1.89 -15.01
CA ARG A 61 -2.47 -0.45 -14.81
C ARG A 61 -2.13 -0.11 -13.38
N PHE A 62 -1.20 0.82 -13.25
CA PHE A 62 -0.84 1.40 -11.96
C PHE A 62 -0.45 2.87 -12.15
N ALA A 63 -0.52 3.61 -11.05
CA ALA A 63 -0.09 5.01 -10.99
C ALA A 63 1.12 5.16 -10.08
N SER A 64 1.97 6.12 -10.40
CA SER A 64 3.11 6.52 -9.59
C SER A 64 3.16 8.02 -9.40
N GLY A 65 3.57 8.46 -8.21
CA GLY A 65 3.78 9.86 -7.87
C GLY A 65 5.25 10.12 -7.54
N SER A 66 5.81 11.18 -8.10
CA SER A 66 7.21 11.52 -8.01
C SER A 66 7.48 12.78 -7.17
N GLY A 67 8.75 12.99 -6.81
CA GLY A 67 9.22 14.16 -6.09
C GLY A 67 9.17 15.45 -6.89
N ASP A 68 9.13 15.37 -8.21
CA ASP A 68 8.98 16.50 -9.14
C ASP A 68 7.53 17.01 -9.26
N GLY A 69 6.57 16.39 -8.56
CA GLY A 69 5.16 16.75 -8.61
C GLY A 69 4.39 16.08 -9.76
N VAL A 70 5.06 15.28 -10.58
CA VAL A 70 4.45 14.56 -11.71
C VAL A 70 3.78 13.28 -11.23
N VAL A 71 2.59 13.04 -11.74
CA VAL A 71 1.88 11.77 -11.59
C VAL A 71 1.77 11.11 -12.95
N LYS A 72 2.15 9.83 -13.02
CA LYS A 72 2.11 9.01 -14.24
C LYS A 72 1.25 7.78 -14.04
N VAL A 73 0.56 7.38 -15.10
CA VAL A 73 -0.14 6.09 -15.19
C VAL A 73 0.53 5.23 -16.25
N TRP A 74 0.81 4.01 -15.88
CA TRP A 74 1.57 3.04 -16.67
C TRP A 74 0.71 1.85 -17.03
N ASP A 75 1.04 1.26 -18.16
CA ASP A 75 0.49 -0.03 -18.60
C ASP A 75 1.60 -1.07 -18.59
N LEU A 76 1.39 -2.14 -17.83
CA LEU A 76 2.32 -3.26 -17.69
C LEU A 76 2.40 -4.14 -18.94
N THR A 77 1.35 -4.17 -19.76
CA THR A 77 1.31 -4.97 -20.98
C THR A 77 2.16 -4.38 -22.09
N THR A 78 2.04 -3.08 -22.27
CA THR A 78 2.77 -2.34 -23.31
C THR A 78 4.11 -1.82 -22.84
N HIS A 79 4.39 -1.90 -21.52
CA HIS A 79 5.55 -1.31 -20.85
C HIS A 79 5.68 0.20 -21.11
N GLY A 80 4.57 0.88 -21.32
CA GLY A 80 4.51 2.28 -21.71
C GLY A 80 3.77 3.17 -20.73
N GLU A 81 4.00 4.46 -20.89
CA GLU A 81 3.25 5.52 -20.23
C GLU A 81 1.92 5.71 -20.96
N VAL A 82 0.81 5.65 -20.22
CA VAL A 82 -0.54 5.87 -20.77
C VAL A 82 -0.98 7.31 -20.55
N TRP A 83 -0.65 7.87 -19.40
CA TRP A 83 -1.05 9.21 -19.02
C TRP A 83 -0.04 9.82 -18.07
N ASN A 84 0.21 11.12 -18.21
CA ASN A 84 1.03 11.88 -17.28
C ASN A 84 0.46 13.28 -17.06
N THR A 85 0.73 13.87 -15.92
CA THR A 85 0.40 15.27 -15.66
C THR A 85 1.31 15.85 -14.59
N GLN A 86 1.59 17.15 -14.69
CA GLN A 86 2.17 17.93 -13.60
C GLN A 86 1.05 18.20 -12.59
N ALA A 87 0.83 17.23 -11.69
CA ALA A 87 -0.26 17.28 -10.74
C ALA A 87 -0.06 18.36 -9.66
N HIS A 88 1.15 18.49 -9.14
CA HIS A 88 1.49 19.34 -8.01
C HIS A 88 2.76 20.15 -8.26
N GLU A 89 2.92 21.25 -7.51
CA GLU A 89 4.16 22.06 -7.53
C GLU A 89 5.27 21.42 -6.67
N ASN A 90 4.85 20.65 -5.66
CA ASN A 90 5.73 19.99 -4.71
C ASN A 90 5.61 18.46 -4.81
N MET A 91 6.48 17.80 -4.06
CA MET A 91 6.57 16.34 -3.95
C MET A 91 5.21 15.67 -3.69
N VAL A 92 4.84 14.72 -4.55
CA VAL A 92 3.67 13.85 -4.38
C VAL A 92 3.98 12.81 -3.30
N LYS A 93 3.23 12.83 -2.22
CA LYS A 93 3.42 11.94 -1.07
C LYS A 93 2.54 10.70 -1.11
N GLY A 94 1.38 10.79 -1.71
CA GLY A 94 0.46 9.67 -1.80
C GLY A 94 -0.37 9.71 -3.07
N VAL A 95 -0.62 8.53 -3.61
CA VAL A 95 -1.49 8.30 -4.76
C VAL A 95 -2.45 7.17 -4.40
N CYS A 96 -3.71 7.30 -4.78
CA CYS A 96 -4.71 6.27 -4.52
C CYS A 96 -5.77 6.27 -5.64
N TRP A 97 -6.19 5.08 -6.04
CA TRP A 97 -7.30 4.93 -6.97
C TRP A 97 -8.64 4.88 -6.26
N THR A 98 -9.65 5.47 -6.88
CA THR A 98 -11.04 5.30 -6.45
C THR A 98 -11.66 4.06 -7.13
N PRO A 99 -12.74 3.49 -6.59
CA PRO A 99 -13.48 2.41 -7.26
C PRO A 99 -14.03 2.80 -8.65
N GLU A 100 -14.26 4.09 -8.87
CA GLU A 100 -14.69 4.66 -10.15
C GLU A 100 -13.54 4.86 -11.16
N ARG A 101 -12.35 4.34 -10.87
CA ARG A 101 -11.13 4.50 -11.69
C ARG A 101 -10.65 5.93 -11.86
N LYS A 102 -10.96 6.81 -10.92
CA LYS A 102 -10.37 8.14 -10.82
C LYS A 102 -9.13 8.07 -9.93
N LEU A 103 -8.21 8.96 -10.13
CA LEU A 103 -6.94 9.01 -9.41
C LEU A 103 -6.92 10.18 -8.45
N LEU A 104 -6.69 9.89 -7.18
CA LEU A 104 -6.40 10.87 -6.13
C LEU A 104 -4.89 10.99 -5.96
N SER A 105 -4.38 12.20 -5.92
CA SER A 105 -2.99 12.48 -5.55
C SER A 105 -2.94 13.51 -4.42
N CYS A 106 -2.08 13.30 -3.45
CA CYS A 106 -1.82 14.27 -2.39
C CYS A 106 -0.34 14.65 -2.35
N ALA A 107 -0.06 15.90 -2.01
CA ALA A 107 1.29 16.42 -2.00
C ALA A 107 1.60 17.34 -0.82
N SER A 108 2.87 17.71 -0.73
CA SER A 108 3.35 18.64 0.29
C SER A 108 2.92 20.09 0.04
N ASP A 109 2.29 20.40 -1.09
CA ASP A 109 1.68 21.69 -1.43
C ASP A 109 0.35 21.95 -0.71
N LYS A 110 -0.04 21.08 0.23
CA LYS A 110 -1.29 21.13 0.98
C LYS A 110 -2.55 20.90 0.14
N THR A 111 -2.40 20.27 -1.03
CA THR A 111 -3.53 19.96 -1.90
C THR A 111 -3.70 18.47 -2.08
N VAL A 112 -4.97 18.04 -2.22
CA VAL A 112 -5.32 16.75 -2.79
C VAL A 112 -6.09 17.03 -4.08
N LYS A 113 -5.69 16.39 -5.16
CA LYS A 113 -6.30 16.58 -6.48
C LYS A 113 -6.88 15.29 -7.01
N LEU A 114 -8.03 15.39 -7.67
CA LEU A 114 -8.74 14.30 -8.30
C LEU A 114 -8.60 14.41 -9.82
N PHE A 115 -8.15 13.35 -10.47
CA PHE A 115 -7.98 13.27 -11.91
C PHE A 115 -8.77 12.11 -12.50
N ASP A 116 -9.05 12.17 -13.79
CA ASP A 116 -9.62 11.07 -14.57
C ASP A 116 -8.68 10.71 -15.73
N PRO A 117 -7.75 9.76 -15.51
CA PRO A 117 -6.77 9.39 -16.54
C PRO A 117 -7.35 8.71 -17.76
N TYR A 118 -8.59 8.23 -17.67
CA TYR A 118 -9.23 7.47 -18.76
C TYR A 118 -10.01 8.36 -19.74
N ASN A 119 -10.57 9.46 -19.24
CA ASN A 119 -11.46 10.33 -20.01
C ASN A 119 -10.87 11.72 -20.28
N SER A 120 -9.79 12.08 -19.63
CA SER A 120 -9.15 13.38 -19.80
C SER A 120 -7.75 13.28 -20.40
N SER A 121 -7.37 14.31 -21.16
CA SER A 121 -5.99 14.47 -21.66
C SER A 121 -5.02 14.77 -20.51
N SER A 122 -3.73 14.58 -20.74
CA SER A 122 -2.67 14.89 -19.78
C SER A 122 -2.62 16.37 -19.36
N GLU A 123 -3.11 17.27 -20.18
CA GLU A 123 -3.17 18.72 -19.92
C GLU A 123 -4.48 19.17 -19.27
N ALA A 124 -5.44 18.24 -19.06
CA ALA A 124 -6.74 18.60 -18.49
C ALA A 124 -6.58 19.03 -17.01
N PRO A 125 -7.33 20.04 -16.56
CA PRO A 125 -7.32 20.45 -15.16
C PRO A 125 -7.88 19.34 -14.26
N PRO A 126 -7.53 19.32 -12.97
CA PRO A 126 -8.08 18.37 -12.02
C PRO A 126 -9.60 18.52 -11.92
N LEU A 127 -10.33 17.41 -11.80
CA LEU A 127 -11.79 17.41 -11.60
C LEU A 127 -12.19 18.09 -10.30
N ALA A 128 -11.41 17.94 -9.25
CA ALA A 128 -11.60 18.58 -7.97
C ALA A 128 -10.25 18.81 -7.28
N THR A 129 -10.19 19.89 -6.49
CA THR A 129 -9.02 20.22 -5.66
C THR A 129 -9.50 20.47 -4.23
N TYR A 130 -8.89 19.76 -3.29
CA TYR A 130 -9.16 19.89 -1.86
C TYR A 130 -7.95 20.55 -1.20
N LEU A 131 -8.20 21.62 -0.44
CA LEU A 131 -7.16 22.39 0.24
C LEU A 131 -7.09 22.00 1.71
N GLY A 132 -5.88 21.70 2.19
CA GLY A 132 -5.60 21.42 3.59
C GLY A 132 -4.91 22.57 4.30
N GLN A 133 -4.90 22.52 5.63
CA GLN A 133 -4.18 23.52 6.44
C GLN A 133 -2.67 23.19 6.54
N ALA A 134 -2.33 21.89 6.53
CA ALA A 134 -0.97 21.38 6.63
C ALA A 134 -0.62 20.50 5.42
N PRO A 135 0.68 20.27 5.14
CA PRO A 135 1.12 19.36 4.10
C PRO A 135 0.53 17.95 4.29
N PHE A 136 0.07 17.36 3.20
CA PHE A 136 -0.41 15.98 3.23
C PHE A 136 0.74 14.98 3.11
N THR A 137 0.62 13.87 3.83
CA THR A 137 1.62 12.79 3.90
C THR A 137 1.15 11.50 3.26
N GLY A 138 -0.16 11.27 3.19
CA GLY A 138 -0.73 10.08 2.57
C GLY A 138 -2.22 10.25 2.28
N VAL A 139 -2.73 9.41 1.42
CA VAL A 139 -4.14 9.36 1.02
C VAL A 139 -4.59 7.90 0.90
N SER A 140 -5.81 7.63 1.35
CA SER A 140 -6.45 6.33 1.19
C SER A 140 -7.92 6.52 0.86
N HIS A 141 -8.47 5.68 -0.01
CA HIS A 141 -9.88 5.73 -0.41
C HIS A 141 -10.69 4.65 0.29
N HIS A 142 -11.90 4.97 0.69
CA HIS A 142 -12.84 4.02 1.26
C HIS A 142 -13.37 3.09 0.16
N ARG A 143 -13.47 1.79 0.45
CA ARG A 143 -13.83 0.77 -0.55
C ARG A 143 -15.22 0.97 -1.17
N ASN A 144 -16.23 1.27 -0.34
CA ASN A 144 -17.64 1.23 -0.74
C ASN A 144 -18.30 2.62 -0.84
N GLN A 145 -17.72 3.62 -0.19
CA GLN A 145 -18.27 4.97 -0.15
C GLN A 145 -17.40 5.93 -0.96
N PRO A 146 -17.95 6.97 -1.55
CA PRO A 146 -17.19 7.99 -2.26
C PRO A 146 -16.51 8.94 -1.26
N ALA A 147 -15.70 8.38 -0.35
CA ALA A 147 -14.99 9.10 0.68
C ALA A 147 -13.52 8.70 0.71
N PHE A 148 -12.64 9.65 0.99
CA PHE A 148 -11.23 9.40 1.17
C PHE A 148 -10.68 10.08 2.42
N ALA A 149 -9.67 9.48 3.01
CA ALA A 149 -8.92 10.03 4.12
C ALA A 149 -7.59 10.60 3.61
N ALA A 150 -7.27 11.80 4.03
CA ALA A 150 -5.97 12.43 3.81
C ALA A 150 -5.30 12.69 5.15
N SER A 151 -4.04 12.26 5.28
CA SER A 151 -3.26 12.40 6.50
C SER A 151 -2.35 13.62 6.45
N SER A 152 -2.25 14.31 7.58
CA SER A 152 -1.33 15.41 7.84
C SER A 152 -0.88 15.37 9.30
N SER A 153 -1.06 16.41 10.09
CA SER A 153 -1.04 16.37 11.55
C SER A 153 -2.29 15.73 12.16
N GLN A 154 -3.34 15.65 11.38
CA GLN A 154 -4.62 15.00 11.70
C GLN A 154 -5.13 14.27 10.43
N ILE A 155 -6.09 13.39 10.59
CA ILE A 155 -6.73 12.73 9.47
C ILE A 155 -7.99 13.49 9.11
N SER A 156 -8.06 13.95 7.88
CA SER A 156 -9.22 14.64 7.32
C SER A 156 -9.94 13.72 6.35
N ILE A 157 -11.23 13.52 6.55
CA ILE A 157 -12.09 12.74 5.67
C ILE A 157 -12.87 13.67 4.78
N TYR A 158 -12.80 13.46 3.49
CA TYR A 158 -13.50 14.22 2.46
C TYR A 158 -14.48 13.33 1.71
N ASP A 159 -15.58 13.93 1.27
CA ASP A 159 -16.57 13.29 0.42
C ASP A 159 -16.33 13.71 -1.04
N LEU A 160 -16.14 12.71 -1.93
CA LEU A 160 -15.94 12.94 -3.37
C LEU A 160 -17.20 13.45 -4.08
N SER A 161 -18.38 13.13 -3.55
CA SER A 161 -19.66 13.60 -4.10
C SER A 161 -19.90 15.09 -3.84
N ARG A 162 -19.19 15.66 -2.86
CA ARG A 162 -19.27 17.08 -2.50
C ARG A 162 -17.89 17.70 -2.55
N PRO A 163 -17.47 18.28 -3.67
CA PRO A 163 -16.16 18.92 -3.79
C PRO A 163 -16.10 20.19 -2.95
N SER A 164 -15.98 20.04 -1.64
CA SER A 164 -15.76 21.14 -0.71
C SER A 164 -14.39 21.03 -0.09
N SER A 165 -13.74 22.16 0.15
CA SER A 165 -12.44 22.22 0.84
C SER A 165 -12.55 21.91 2.35
N THR A 166 -13.79 21.84 2.89
CA THR A 166 -14.00 21.49 4.30
C THR A 166 -14.15 19.98 4.45
N PRO A 167 -13.36 19.33 5.32
CA PRO A 167 -13.49 17.92 5.58
C PRO A 167 -14.85 17.61 6.25
N SER A 168 -15.45 16.48 5.92
CA SER A 168 -16.68 15.99 6.54
C SER A 168 -16.45 15.57 7.99
N GLN A 169 -15.29 15.01 8.29
CA GLN A 169 -14.84 14.60 9.61
C GLN A 169 -13.35 14.84 9.76
N THR A 170 -12.92 15.13 10.99
CA THR A 170 -11.50 15.19 11.38
C THR A 170 -11.25 14.22 12.53
N LEU A 171 -10.27 13.36 12.36
CA LEU A 171 -9.88 12.36 13.35
C LEU A 171 -8.48 12.69 13.86
N HIS A 172 -8.34 12.71 15.18
CA HIS A 172 -7.05 12.93 15.83
C HIS A 172 -7.03 12.21 17.17
N TRP A 173 -5.83 11.93 17.68
CA TRP A 173 -5.64 11.48 19.04
C TRP A 173 -5.36 12.71 19.91
N PRO A 174 -6.07 12.93 21.02
CA PRO A 174 -5.99 14.19 21.78
C PRO A 174 -4.61 14.58 22.28
N THR A 175 -3.74 13.58 22.51
CA THR A 175 -2.38 13.79 23.02
C THR A 175 -1.29 13.62 21.95
N SER A 176 -1.64 13.32 20.71
CA SER A 176 -0.69 13.16 19.60
C SER A 176 -0.71 14.42 18.74
N VAL A 177 0.42 15.12 18.69
CA VAL A 177 0.59 16.37 17.93
C VAL A 177 1.47 16.17 16.70
N ASP A 178 2.10 14.99 16.58
CA ASP A 178 3.04 14.70 15.52
C ASP A 178 2.39 14.36 14.18
N THR A 179 3.17 14.48 13.13
CA THR A 179 2.74 14.18 11.78
C THR A 179 2.44 12.69 11.60
N ILE A 180 1.32 12.41 10.94
CA ILE A 180 0.92 11.07 10.55
C ILE A 180 1.74 10.69 9.30
N THR A 181 2.34 9.53 9.30
CA THR A 181 3.18 9.04 8.19
C THR A 181 2.38 8.34 7.11
N SER A 182 1.42 7.51 7.51
CA SER A 182 0.58 6.74 6.58
C SER A 182 -0.82 6.54 7.15
N VAL A 183 -1.78 6.36 6.26
CA VAL A 183 -3.19 6.08 6.56
C VAL A 183 -3.72 5.01 5.62
N ALA A 184 -4.46 4.05 6.14
CA ALA A 184 -5.06 2.99 5.34
C ALA A 184 -6.44 2.60 5.87
N PHE A 185 -7.44 2.58 4.97
CA PHE A 185 -8.74 2.00 5.25
C PHE A 185 -8.65 0.48 5.30
N ASN A 186 -9.37 -0.13 6.22
CA ASN A 186 -9.56 -1.56 6.21
C ASN A 186 -10.46 -1.94 5.02
N GLN A 187 -10.02 -2.92 4.26
CA GLN A 187 -10.73 -3.35 3.04
C GLN A 187 -11.93 -4.24 3.33
N THR A 188 -11.92 -4.93 4.44
CA THR A 188 -12.97 -5.87 4.84
C THR A 188 -13.95 -5.20 5.80
N GLU A 189 -13.44 -4.64 6.90
CA GLU A 189 -14.22 -3.86 7.87
C GLU A 189 -14.09 -2.38 7.55
N THR A 190 -14.87 -1.91 6.60
CA THR A 190 -14.71 -0.59 5.97
C THR A 190 -14.90 0.59 6.92
N SER A 191 -15.50 0.38 8.11
CA SER A 191 -15.65 1.42 9.13
C SER A 191 -14.37 1.72 9.92
N ILE A 192 -13.31 0.91 9.74
CA ILE A 192 -12.06 1.04 10.49
C ILE A 192 -10.97 1.61 9.61
N LEU A 193 -10.20 2.51 10.20
CA LEU A 193 -9.05 3.16 9.59
C LEU A 193 -7.85 3.04 10.52
N ALA A 194 -6.70 2.68 9.98
CA ALA A 194 -5.42 2.67 10.69
C ALA A 194 -4.56 3.84 10.28
N SER A 195 -3.82 4.39 11.21
CA SER A 195 -2.78 5.39 10.95
C SER A 195 -1.50 5.08 11.70
N THR A 196 -0.39 5.45 11.11
CA THR A 196 0.94 5.47 11.74
C THR A 196 1.43 6.89 11.86
N ALA A 197 2.18 7.20 12.91
CA ALA A 197 2.67 8.55 13.17
C ALA A 197 4.14 8.56 13.64
N LEU A 198 4.79 9.72 13.52
CA LEU A 198 6.17 9.92 13.96
C LEU A 198 6.34 9.82 15.48
N ASP A 199 5.26 10.00 16.26
CA ASP A 199 5.23 9.77 17.72
C ASP A 199 5.37 8.29 18.11
N ARG A 200 5.74 7.40 17.18
CA ARG A 200 5.87 5.95 17.33
C ARG A 200 4.55 5.23 17.56
N SER A 201 3.44 5.92 17.36
CA SER A 201 2.11 5.34 17.58
C SER A 201 1.51 4.78 16.31
N VAL A 202 0.74 3.71 16.49
CA VAL A 202 -0.21 3.16 15.53
C VAL A 202 -1.59 3.30 16.16
N ILE A 203 -2.50 3.99 15.48
CA ILE A 203 -3.81 4.34 16.03
C ILE A 203 -4.89 3.80 15.10
N MET A 204 -5.89 3.16 15.70
CA MET A 204 -7.10 2.72 15.03
C MET A 204 -8.24 3.68 15.30
N TYR A 205 -9.01 4.01 14.28
CA TYR A 205 -10.20 4.87 14.36
C TYR A 205 -11.43 4.17 13.85
N ASP A 206 -12.58 4.44 14.47
CA ASP A 206 -13.90 4.05 13.95
C ASP A 206 -14.58 5.28 13.34
N LEU A 207 -14.92 5.19 12.07
CA LEU A 207 -15.59 6.26 11.32
C LEU A 207 -17.00 6.53 11.79
N ARG A 208 -17.69 5.51 12.30
CA ARG A 208 -19.08 5.64 12.76
C ARG A 208 -19.21 6.47 14.02
N THR A 209 -18.23 6.31 14.90
CA THR A 209 -18.17 7.05 16.17
C THR A 209 -17.31 8.30 16.10
N SER A 210 -16.58 8.48 14.99
CA SER A 210 -15.58 9.56 14.82
C SER A 210 -14.55 9.59 15.96
N SER A 211 -14.28 8.44 16.56
CA SER A 211 -13.44 8.33 17.76
C SER A 211 -12.28 7.35 17.55
N PRO A 212 -11.14 7.60 18.21
CA PRO A 212 -10.06 6.64 18.26
C PRO A 212 -10.45 5.43 19.11
N LEU A 213 -10.18 4.22 18.60
CA LEU A 213 -10.48 2.95 19.28
C LEU A 213 -9.33 2.51 20.18
N SER A 214 -8.13 2.47 19.64
CA SER A 214 -6.96 1.97 20.34
C SER A 214 -5.68 2.64 19.85
N LYS A 215 -4.69 2.75 20.73
CA LYS A 215 -3.36 3.28 20.42
C LYS A 215 -2.31 2.28 20.86
N LEU A 216 -1.43 1.91 19.94
CA LEU A 216 -0.23 1.12 20.20
C LEU A 216 0.98 2.04 20.08
N VAL A 217 1.92 1.96 21.02
CA VAL A 217 3.19 2.69 20.94
C VAL A 217 4.33 1.70 20.76
N LEU A 218 5.04 1.84 19.65
CA LEU A 218 6.19 1.01 19.31
C LEU A 218 7.51 1.65 19.79
N ARG A 219 8.61 0.94 19.57
CA ARG A 219 9.94 1.41 20.02
C ARG A 219 10.44 2.59 19.18
N LEU A 220 10.26 2.53 17.87
CA LEU A 220 10.61 3.58 16.91
C LEU A 220 9.39 3.93 16.03
N ALA A 221 9.52 4.97 15.23
CA ALA A 221 8.46 5.42 14.35
C ALA A 221 8.07 4.37 13.30
N SER A 222 6.83 4.41 12.89
CA SER A 222 6.29 3.52 11.85
C SER A 222 6.05 4.33 10.57
N ASN A 223 6.50 3.80 9.44
CA ASN A 223 6.46 4.50 8.16
C ASN A 223 5.22 4.17 7.33
N SER A 224 4.79 2.91 7.34
CA SER A 224 3.65 2.44 6.55
C SER A 224 2.82 1.42 7.31
N VAL A 225 1.53 1.33 6.96
CA VAL A 225 0.58 0.35 7.46
C VAL A 225 -0.20 -0.26 6.30
N SER A 226 -0.34 -1.58 6.32
CA SER A 226 -1.12 -2.33 5.33
C SER A 226 -2.05 -3.31 6.02
N TRP A 227 -3.30 -3.39 5.52
CA TRP A 227 -4.28 -4.35 5.98
C TRP A 227 -4.21 -5.65 5.20
N ASN A 228 -4.49 -6.76 5.87
CA ASN A 228 -4.66 -8.03 5.20
C ASN A 228 -6.01 -8.04 4.45
N PRO A 229 -6.01 -8.24 3.13
CA PRO A 229 -7.24 -8.20 2.34
C PRO A 229 -8.18 -9.37 2.61
N MET A 230 -7.67 -10.49 3.12
CA MET A 230 -8.45 -11.70 3.41
C MET A 230 -8.88 -11.84 4.86
N GLU A 231 -8.15 -11.22 5.79
CA GLU A 231 -8.43 -11.30 7.23
C GLU A 231 -8.64 -9.89 7.79
N ALA A 232 -9.88 -9.55 8.13
CA ALA A 232 -10.28 -8.20 8.56
C ALA A 232 -9.51 -7.65 9.78
N PHE A 233 -8.97 -8.52 10.61
CA PHE A 233 -8.39 -8.12 11.90
C PHE A 233 -6.86 -7.99 11.86
N ASN A 234 -6.22 -8.48 10.81
CA ASN A 234 -4.77 -8.50 10.72
C ASN A 234 -4.24 -7.35 9.87
N PHE A 235 -3.18 -6.72 10.37
CA PHE A 235 -2.46 -5.66 9.67
C PHE A 235 -0.96 -5.78 9.90
N ALA A 236 -0.18 -5.24 8.98
CA ALA A 236 1.27 -5.16 9.09
C ALA A 236 1.73 -3.70 9.17
N VAL A 237 2.81 -3.48 9.89
CA VAL A 237 3.41 -2.17 10.10
C VAL A 237 4.90 -2.23 9.78
N ALA A 238 5.37 -1.34 8.92
CA ALA A 238 6.78 -1.13 8.63
C ALA A 238 7.36 -0.15 9.65
N ASN A 239 8.43 -0.55 10.36
CA ASN A 239 9.02 0.24 11.42
C ASN A 239 10.48 0.61 11.13
N GLU A 240 10.94 1.71 11.73
CA GLU A 240 12.33 2.16 11.61
C GLU A 240 13.34 1.28 12.37
N ASP A 241 12.88 0.40 13.25
CA ASP A 241 13.73 -0.58 13.97
C ASP A 241 14.13 -1.79 13.12
N HIS A 242 14.02 -1.71 11.79
CA HIS A 242 14.38 -2.71 10.79
C HIS A 242 13.43 -3.91 10.75
N ASN A 243 12.34 -3.89 11.51
CA ASN A 243 11.38 -4.99 11.60
C ASN A 243 10.05 -4.62 10.93
N VAL A 244 9.37 -5.65 10.44
CA VAL A 244 7.96 -5.56 10.09
C VAL A 244 7.16 -6.32 11.15
N TYR A 245 6.18 -5.65 11.72
CA TYR A 245 5.31 -6.23 12.75
C TYR A 245 3.96 -6.61 12.15
N VAL A 246 3.48 -7.79 12.44
CA VAL A 246 2.12 -8.24 12.11
C VAL A 246 1.31 -8.27 13.40
N PHE A 247 0.19 -7.55 13.42
CA PHE A 247 -0.70 -7.43 14.57
C PHE A 247 -2.11 -7.91 14.28
N ASP A 248 -2.84 -8.28 15.35
CA ASP A 248 -4.29 -8.41 15.38
C ASP A 248 -4.86 -7.16 16.06
N MET A 249 -5.76 -6.42 15.38
CA MET A 249 -6.37 -5.19 15.91
C MET A 249 -7.16 -5.39 17.22
N ARG A 250 -7.60 -6.64 17.50
CA ARG A 250 -8.31 -6.98 18.73
C ARG A 250 -7.38 -7.15 19.94
N LYS A 251 -6.09 -7.43 19.68
CA LYS A 251 -5.05 -7.67 20.69
C LYS A 251 -3.75 -6.98 20.25
N MET A 252 -3.72 -5.68 20.38
CA MET A 252 -2.56 -4.87 19.95
C MET A 252 -1.37 -4.92 20.93
N ASP A 253 -1.55 -5.47 22.14
CA ASP A 253 -0.49 -5.53 23.15
C ASP A 253 0.71 -6.37 22.72
N ARG A 254 0.48 -7.35 21.85
CA ARG A 254 1.51 -8.26 21.36
C ARG A 254 1.39 -8.48 19.86
N ALA A 255 2.52 -8.36 19.16
CA ALA A 255 2.59 -8.75 17.76
C ALA A 255 2.33 -10.26 17.58
N LEU A 256 1.56 -10.61 16.56
CA LEU A 256 1.36 -12.00 16.13
C LEU A 256 2.66 -12.59 15.61
N ASN A 257 3.39 -11.81 14.81
CA ASN A 257 4.70 -12.17 14.27
C ASN A 257 5.56 -10.94 14.09
N VAL A 258 6.89 -11.14 14.10
CA VAL A 258 7.90 -10.10 13.85
C VAL A 258 8.86 -10.62 12.79
N LEU A 259 8.95 -9.92 11.67
CA LEU A 259 9.79 -10.26 10.53
C LEU A 259 11.11 -9.49 10.64
N LYS A 260 12.24 -10.21 10.81
CA LYS A 260 13.50 -9.65 11.34
C LYS A 260 14.70 -9.92 10.44
N ASP A 261 14.68 -9.52 9.20
CA ASP A 261 15.86 -9.75 8.34
C ASP A 261 16.44 -8.47 7.74
N HIS A 262 15.67 -7.36 7.74
CA HIS A 262 16.18 -6.09 7.24
C HIS A 262 17.28 -5.51 8.15
N VAL A 263 18.22 -4.80 7.54
CA VAL A 263 19.38 -4.20 8.23
C VAL A 263 19.20 -2.69 8.40
N ALA A 264 18.25 -2.07 7.68
CA ALA A 264 17.94 -0.65 7.81
C ALA A 264 16.41 -0.45 7.94
N ALA A 265 16.01 0.80 8.17
CA ALA A 265 14.60 1.16 8.34
C ALA A 265 13.72 0.61 7.21
N VAL A 266 12.62 -0.03 7.59
CA VAL A 266 11.61 -0.47 6.63
C VAL A 266 10.69 0.69 6.33
N MET A 267 10.56 1.02 5.06
CA MET A 267 9.81 2.20 4.62
C MET A 267 8.39 1.87 4.23
N ASP A 268 8.20 0.69 3.61
CA ASP A 268 6.90 0.30 3.13
C ASP A 268 6.66 -1.20 3.28
N VAL A 269 5.39 -1.59 3.43
CA VAL A 269 4.94 -2.97 3.52
C VAL A 269 3.58 -3.11 2.86
N GLU A 270 3.41 -4.17 2.10
CA GLU A 270 2.12 -4.51 1.50
C GLU A 270 1.84 -6.00 1.57
N PHE A 271 0.56 -6.34 1.81
CA PHE A 271 0.10 -7.72 1.75
C PHE A 271 -0.16 -8.16 0.30
N SER A 272 0.06 -9.43 0.05
CA SER A 272 -0.43 -10.08 -1.16
C SER A 272 -1.96 -10.08 -1.21
N PRO A 273 -2.55 -10.15 -2.40
CA PRO A 273 -4.01 -10.32 -2.51
C PRO A 273 -4.55 -11.59 -1.84
N THR A 274 -3.71 -12.60 -1.65
CA THR A 274 -4.04 -13.84 -0.93
C THR A 274 -3.99 -13.70 0.60
N GLY A 275 -3.35 -12.65 1.12
CA GLY A 275 -3.15 -12.41 2.55
C GLY A 275 -2.14 -13.33 3.24
N GLU A 276 -1.47 -14.22 2.50
CA GLU A 276 -0.49 -15.17 3.05
C GLU A 276 0.95 -14.63 2.99
N GLU A 277 1.24 -13.80 2.02
CA GLU A 277 2.56 -13.24 1.78
C GLU A 277 2.58 -11.73 2.01
N LEU A 278 3.75 -11.21 2.31
CA LEU A 278 4.03 -9.79 2.47
C LEU A 278 5.25 -9.43 1.63
N VAL A 279 5.27 -8.21 1.14
CA VAL A 279 6.45 -7.62 0.55
C VAL A 279 6.84 -6.38 1.36
N SER A 280 8.12 -6.16 1.56
CA SER A 280 8.64 -4.99 2.26
C SER A 280 9.79 -4.34 1.50
N ALA A 281 9.85 -3.02 1.58
CA ALA A 281 10.93 -2.22 1.02
C ALA A 281 11.70 -1.49 2.12
N SER A 282 13.02 -1.47 2.02
CA SER A 282 13.88 -0.88 3.04
C SER A 282 14.99 0.00 2.47
N TYR A 283 15.55 0.86 3.31
CA TYR A 283 16.74 1.63 3.01
C TYR A 283 18.02 0.79 2.87
N ASP A 284 17.98 -0.51 3.23
CA ASP A 284 19.08 -1.45 2.97
C ASP A 284 19.26 -1.83 1.50
N ARG A 285 18.50 -1.21 0.58
CA ARG A 285 18.44 -1.48 -0.85
C ARG A 285 17.94 -2.88 -1.17
N THR A 286 17.16 -3.46 -0.29
CA THR A 286 16.52 -4.75 -0.54
C THR A 286 15.00 -4.62 -0.53
N VAL A 287 14.37 -5.39 -1.37
CA VAL A 287 12.96 -5.73 -1.30
C VAL A 287 12.89 -7.19 -0.88
N ARG A 288 12.10 -7.48 0.13
CA ARG A 288 11.99 -8.82 0.68
C ARG A 288 10.57 -9.34 0.59
N LEU A 289 10.49 -10.62 0.25
CA LEU A 289 9.24 -11.36 0.23
C LEU A 289 9.18 -12.26 1.47
N TRP A 290 8.06 -12.20 2.17
CA TRP A 290 7.85 -12.91 3.43
C TRP A 290 6.63 -13.82 3.34
N ASN A 291 6.69 -14.93 4.03
CA ASN A 291 5.47 -15.63 4.42
C ASN A 291 5.02 -15.09 5.79
N ARG A 292 3.76 -14.73 5.94
CA ARG A 292 3.20 -14.16 7.18
C ARG A 292 3.49 -14.99 8.43
N ALA A 293 3.52 -16.30 8.30
CA ALA A 293 3.74 -17.23 9.41
C ALA A 293 5.23 -17.44 9.74
N SER A 294 6.13 -17.08 8.81
CA SER A 294 7.58 -17.22 8.98
C SER A 294 8.16 -15.93 9.56
N GLY A 295 9.15 -16.03 10.44
CA GLY A 295 9.90 -14.88 10.94
C GLY A 295 11.04 -14.45 10.01
N HIS A 296 11.34 -15.21 8.96
CA HIS A 296 12.42 -14.99 8.00
C HIS A 296 11.90 -14.75 6.60
N SER A 297 12.64 -13.97 5.83
CA SER A 297 12.33 -13.71 4.43
C SER A 297 12.49 -14.98 3.59
N ARG A 298 11.54 -15.16 2.68
CA ARG A 298 11.58 -16.23 1.69
C ARG A 298 12.56 -15.90 0.58
N ASP A 299 12.44 -14.69 0.03
CA ASP A 299 13.25 -14.21 -1.09
C ASP A 299 13.76 -12.80 -0.82
N ILE A 300 14.93 -12.47 -1.34
CA ILE A 300 15.60 -11.18 -1.16
C ILE A 300 16.03 -10.66 -2.54
N TYR A 301 15.63 -9.45 -2.85
CA TYR A 301 15.98 -8.78 -4.10
C TYR A 301 16.82 -7.55 -3.82
N HIS A 302 18.04 -7.53 -4.32
CA HIS A 302 18.94 -6.41 -4.17
C HIS A 302 18.73 -5.39 -5.28
N THR A 303 18.52 -4.14 -4.91
CA THR A 303 18.35 -3.02 -5.82
C THR A 303 19.56 -2.10 -5.79
N LYS A 304 19.77 -1.32 -6.85
CA LYS A 304 20.91 -0.37 -6.91
C LYS A 304 20.72 0.83 -5.98
N ARG A 305 19.48 1.23 -5.72
CA ARG A 305 19.11 2.41 -4.93
C ARG A 305 18.26 2.02 -3.73
N MET A 306 18.14 2.91 -2.76
CA MET A 306 17.26 2.73 -1.59
C MET A 306 15.80 2.65 -2.04
N GLN A 307 15.06 1.73 -1.44
CA GLN A 307 13.65 1.51 -1.74
C GLN A 307 12.79 2.17 -0.69
N ARG A 308 11.85 2.99 -1.15
CA ARG A 308 10.94 3.71 -0.26
C ARG A 308 9.51 3.18 -0.33
N TYR A 309 9.09 2.72 -1.50
CA TYR A 309 7.74 2.20 -1.71
C TYR A 309 7.78 0.88 -2.45
N VAL A 310 6.79 0.05 -2.17
CA VAL A 310 6.59 -1.24 -2.81
C VAL A 310 5.11 -1.48 -3.04
N ASN A 311 4.77 -2.10 -4.15
CA ASN A 311 3.42 -2.59 -4.40
C ASN A 311 3.50 -4.06 -4.82
N PHE A 312 2.75 -4.92 -4.13
CA PHE A 312 2.85 -6.36 -4.32
C PHE A 312 2.49 -6.79 -5.75
N GLY A 313 1.46 -6.21 -6.33
CA GLY A 313 1.06 -6.51 -7.70
C GLY A 313 2.10 -6.11 -8.73
N ILE A 314 2.74 -4.96 -8.56
CA ILE A 314 3.79 -4.46 -9.44
C ILE A 314 5.09 -5.24 -9.24
N PHE A 315 5.41 -5.60 -7.99
CA PHE A 315 6.57 -6.39 -7.66
C PHE A 315 6.57 -7.75 -8.34
N LEU A 316 5.44 -8.45 -8.39
CA LEU A 316 5.31 -9.72 -9.08
C LEU A 316 5.45 -9.63 -10.60
N LEU A 317 5.10 -8.50 -11.19
CA LEU A 317 5.11 -8.30 -12.63
C LEU A 317 6.40 -7.60 -13.11
N HIS A 318 6.99 -6.72 -12.29
CA HIS A 318 8.16 -5.93 -12.68
C HIS A 318 9.03 -5.55 -11.48
N SER A 319 10.11 -6.24 -11.26
CA SER A 319 11.07 -5.97 -10.19
C SER A 319 11.96 -4.73 -10.39
N ASN A 320 11.71 -3.89 -11.38
CA ASN A 320 12.55 -2.75 -11.75
C ASN A 320 11.90 -1.37 -11.82
N LEU A 321 10.69 -1.20 -11.33
CA LEU A 321 10.16 0.16 -11.08
C LEU A 321 10.97 0.94 -10.03
N PHE A 322 11.95 0.28 -9.43
CA PHE A 322 12.80 0.79 -8.37
C PHE A 322 14.13 1.37 -8.86
N GLN A 323 14.26 1.71 -10.13
CA GLN A 323 15.50 2.31 -10.67
C GLN A 323 15.44 3.83 -10.85
N CYS A 324 14.36 4.49 -10.45
CA CYS A 324 14.32 5.96 -10.42
C CYS A 324 14.76 6.52 -9.10
#